data_cdcc6c5b7a6eb86f183fcaa0af9dbe2b
#
_entry.id   cdcc6c5b7a6eb86f183fcaa0af9dbe2b
#
_cell.length_a   1.000
_cell.length_b   1.000
_cell.length_c   1.000
_cell.angle_alpha   90.00
_cell.angle_beta   90.00
_cell.angle_gamma   90.00
#
_symmetry.space_group_name_H-M   'P 1'
#
loop_
_entity.id
_entity.type
_entity.pdbx_description
1 polymer ?
#
loop_
_entity_poly.entity_id
_entity_poly.type
_entity_poly.pdbx_seq_one_letter_code
_entity_poly.pdbx_strand_id
1 'polypeptide(L)'
;MSDKRILDIIASPADLKLLSNEELSILAGEIRQEIVTTTSKTGGHVASSLGAVEIILALHSLLDCPKDKIVFDVGHQAYAHKLVTGRLKDFGTLRTYGGLSGFPKPSESPYDVHYSGHASDSLSVALGLAEARDLAGADQKVVALIGDAALSGGMAFEALNNIGQAQTPMVIILNDNEMSISHNVGALMKHLGYMRASSQYRQARDNVQEHLESSGPVGKAITNFGRSMKESMKQFVIPHSMIFEQLGIVCTAPIDGHNIAQLRETLRAVLNADGPVLMHVITRKGQGYMPAVRNPEKFHGIAPYNIATGEVIKSGKPSAPKYTSVFGKALVAEAEKNPDIVAITAAMKGGTGLDEFAEKFPKRFVDTGICEEHAVGFAGGLAANGKKPVVALYSTFMQRAVDQMIINVALPKLDVVFAIDRAGIVGADGPTHHGVFDLVYARMVPNMRVLAPSNEAELIHALHTALAMGGPFAIRYPRGEGEGVPLPEAAEVLPEGKGRVAREGEDVAILAFGRMVGQALTAADALAEQGIRARVVDMRWVKPLDVQAIRSAAETKLVVTVEEGVIAGGVGEGVLGEMARMGLHTPAMNLGIKDAFVTQGGVGQLLHEQGLDAEGIAASVEERYRAL
;
A
#
# COMPACT_ATOMS: atom_id res chain seq x y z
N MET A 1 -9.99 -16.93 -41.29
CA MET A 1 -10.63 -16.75 -39.99
C MET A 1 -10.03 -15.49 -39.37
N SER A 2 -10.86 -14.61 -38.87
CA SER A 2 -10.50 -13.24 -38.45
C SER A 2 -9.36 -13.26 -37.41
N ASP A 3 -8.33 -12.43 -37.62
CA ASP A 3 -7.19 -12.15 -36.72
C ASP A 3 -7.59 -11.45 -35.38
N LYS A 4 -8.81 -11.70 -34.85
CA LYS A 4 -9.26 -11.13 -33.58
C LYS A 4 -8.77 -12.00 -32.42
N ARG A 5 -8.12 -11.36 -31.46
CA ARG A 5 -7.75 -11.99 -30.17
C ARG A 5 -9.01 -12.44 -29.44
N ILE A 6 -8.94 -13.50 -28.65
CA ILE A 6 -10.04 -13.92 -27.75
C ILE A 6 -10.38 -12.78 -26.79
N LEU A 7 -9.39 -12.07 -26.25
CA LEU A 7 -9.58 -10.93 -25.34
C LEU A 7 -10.48 -9.84 -25.94
N ASP A 8 -10.43 -9.60 -27.26
CA ASP A 8 -11.19 -8.55 -27.93
C ASP A 8 -12.71 -8.86 -28.03
N ILE A 9 -13.10 -10.11 -27.80
CA ILE A 9 -14.51 -10.54 -27.80
C ILE A 9 -15.08 -10.76 -26.41
N ILE A 10 -14.28 -10.69 -25.35
CA ILE A 10 -14.74 -10.79 -23.96
C ILE A 10 -15.36 -9.45 -23.55
N ALA A 11 -16.67 -9.42 -23.38
CA ALA A 11 -17.41 -8.27 -22.89
C ALA A 11 -17.67 -8.35 -21.38
N SER A 12 -17.78 -9.56 -20.83
CA SER A 12 -18.09 -9.81 -19.43
C SER A 12 -17.55 -11.18 -18.97
N PRO A 13 -17.50 -11.47 -17.66
CA PRO A 13 -17.12 -12.79 -17.16
C PRO A 13 -17.99 -13.94 -17.67
N ALA A 14 -19.21 -13.67 -18.08
CA ALA A 14 -20.10 -14.70 -18.62
C ALA A 14 -19.53 -15.36 -19.89
N ASP A 15 -18.79 -14.60 -20.69
CA ASP A 15 -18.17 -15.09 -21.92
C ASP A 15 -17.08 -16.14 -21.63
N LEU A 16 -16.40 -16.04 -20.48
CA LEU A 16 -15.36 -16.99 -20.07
C LEU A 16 -15.91 -18.39 -19.78
N LYS A 17 -17.19 -18.50 -19.42
CA LYS A 17 -17.85 -19.79 -19.14
C LYS A 17 -18.01 -20.64 -20.39
N LEU A 18 -18.00 -20.03 -21.56
CA LEU A 18 -18.14 -20.69 -22.85
C LEU A 18 -16.82 -21.20 -23.41
N LEU A 19 -15.69 -20.78 -22.82
CA LEU A 19 -14.36 -21.11 -23.33
C LEU A 19 -13.86 -22.46 -22.80
N SER A 20 -13.20 -23.23 -23.68
CA SER A 20 -12.44 -24.43 -23.34
C SER A 20 -11.19 -24.06 -22.50
N ASN A 21 -10.53 -25.06 -21.91
CA ASN A 21 -9.30 -24.85 -21.19
C ASN A 21 -8.16 -24.34 -22.08
N GLU A 22 -8.13 -24.80 -23.35
CA GLU A 22 -7.18 -24.40 -24.38
C GLU A 22 -7.38 -22.93 -24.75
N GLU A 23 -8.63 -22.49 -24.97
CA GLU A 23 -8.96 -21.11 -25.27
C GLU A 23 -8.68 -20.19 -24.09
N LEU A 24 -8.94 -20.60 -22.86
CA LEU A 24 -8.56 -19.86 -21.65
C LEU A 24 -7.05 -19.75 -21.50
N SER A 25 -6.27 -20.74 -21.93
CA SER A 25 -4.81 -20.70 -21.93
C SER A 25 -4.26 -19.70 -22.97
N ILE A 26 -4.89 -19.63 -24.15
CA ILE A 26 -4.58 -18.61 -25.16
C ILE A 26 -4.90 -17.22 -24.63
N LEU A 27 -6.10 -17.05 -24.05
CA LEU A 27 -6.54 -15.80 -23.45
C LEU A 27 -5.59 -15.33 -22.32
N ALA A 28 -5.07 -16.24 -21.51
CA ALA A 28 -4.07 -15.91 -20.50
C ALA A 28 -2.80 -15.28 -21.11
N GLY A 29 -2.35 -15.78 -22.28
CA GLY A 29 -1.25 -15.19 -23.03
C GLY A 29 -1.56 -13.78 -23.53
N GLU A 30 -2.76 -13.57 -24.10
CA GLU A 30 -3.21 -12.27 -24.59
C GLU A 30 -3.35 -11.23 -23.48
N ILE A 31 -3.92 -11.62 -22.32
CA ILE A 31 -4.02 -10.77 -21.12
C ILE A 31 -2.63 -10.35 -20.64
N ARG A 32 -1.66 -11.26 -20.59
CA ARG A 32 -0.29 -10.92 -20.20
C ARG A 32 0.34 -9.90 -21.13
N GLN A 33 0.15 -10.09 -22.44
CA GLN A 33 0.63 -9.13 -23.43
C GLN A 33 0.01 -7.75 -23.24
N GLU A 34 -1.30 -7.68 -22.98
CA GLU A 34 -2.02 -6.43 -22.72
C GLU A 34 -1.51 -5.73 -21.45
N ILE A 35 -1.34 -6.48 -20.36
CA ILE A 35 -0.79 -5.96 -19.09
C ILE A 35 0.62 -5.38 -19.32
N VAL A 36 1.52 -6.12 -19.98
CA VAL A 36 2.89 -5.65 -20.26
C VAL A 36 2.88 -4.40 -21.12
N THR A 37 2.06 -4.39 -22.18
CA THR A 37 1.96 -3.27 -23.12
C THR A 37 1.44 -2.00 -22.43
N THR A 38 0.39 -2.11 -21.64
CA THR A 38 -0.19 -0.98 -20.92
C THR A 38 0.75 -0.46 -19.84
N THR A 39 1.23 -1.35 -18.97
CA THR A 39 2.10 -0.95 -17.86
C THR A 39 3.47 -0.45 -18.29
N SER A 40 3.94 -0.80 -19.49
CA SER A 40 5.17 -0.20 -20.06
C SER A 40 5.05 1.32 -20.24
N LYS A 41 3.81 1.83 -20.40
CA LYS A 41 3.50 3.26 -20.60
C LYS A 41 3.05 3.95 -19.32
N THR A 42 2.22 3.26 -18.49
CA THR A 42 1.61 3.84 -17.30
C THR A 42 2.37 3.50 -16.01
N GLY A 43 3.27 2.51 -16.05
CA GLY A 43 3.77 1.87 -14.86
C GLY A 43 2.71 0.97 -14.20
N GLY A 44 3.05 0.30 -13.11
CA GLY A 44 2.09 -0.49 -12.35
C GLY A 44 2.64 -1.75 -11.70
N HIS A 45 1.72 -2.59 -11.21
CA HIS A 45 2.02 -3.84 -10.50
C HIS A 45 2.09 -5.02 -11.49
N VAL A 46 3.23 -5.16 -12.16
CA VAL A 46 3.40 -6.09 -13.28
C VAL A 46 3.57 -7.53 -12.79
N ALA A 47 4.56 -7.77 -11.93
CA ALA A 47 4.93 -9.14 -11.54
C ALA A 47 3.79 -9.90 -10.85
N SER A 48 3.07 -9.24 -9.94
CA SER A 48 1.94 -9.82 -9.21
C SER A 48 0.75 -10.10 -10.12
N SER A 49 0.42 -9.15 -11.01
CA SER A 49 -0.70 -9.32 -11.95
C SER A 49 -0.44 -10.42 -12.97
N LEU A 50 0.78 -10.55 -13.49
CA LEU A 50 1.14 -11.63 -14.43
C LEU A 50 1.09 -13.02 -13.77
N GLY A 51 1.40 -13.10 -12.47
CA GLY A 51 1.37 -14.35 -11.70
C GLY A 51 -0.04 -14.88 -11.39
N ALA A 52 -1.07 -14.03 -11.40
CA ALA A 52 -2.42 -14.38 -10.98
C ALA A 52 -3.41 -14.60 -12.14
N VAL A 53 -2.97 -14.51 -13.39
CA VAL A 53 -3.86 -14.51 -14.57
C VAL A 53 -4.74 -15.76 -14.63
N GLU A 54 -4.17 -16.95 -14.52
CA GLU A 54 -4.92 -18.21 -14.61
C GLU A 54 -5.88 -18.39 -13.43
N ILE A 55 -5.49 -17.98 -12.23
CA ILE A 55 -6.38 -18.02 -11.05
C ILE A 55 -7.62 -17.17 -11.33
N ILE A 56 -7.44 -15.95 -11.83
CA ILE A 56 -8.53 -15.01 -12.14
C ILE A 56 -9.43 -15.56 -13.26
N LEU A 57 -8.85 -16.12 -14.32
CA LEU A 57 -9.61 -16.74 -15.39
C LEU A 57 -10.41 -17.96 -14.91
N ALA A 58 -9.80 -18.82 -14.10
CA ALA A 58 -10.47 -19.98 -13.53
C ALA A 58 -11.66 -19.57 -12.64
N LEU A 59 -11.49 -18.55 -11.78
CA LEU A 59 -12.56 -18.01 -10.95
C LEU A 59 -13.71 -17.48 -11.79
N HIS A 60 -13.45 -16.58 -12.72
CA HIS A 60 -14.50 -15.97 -13.56
C HIS A 60 -15.14 -16.95 -14.54
N SER A 61 -14.47 -18.05 -14.90
CA SER A 61 -15.07 -19.10 -15.72
C SER A 61 -16.06 -20.00 -14.96
N LEU A 62 -16.13 -19.88 -13.62
CA LEU A 62 -16.98 -20.73 -12.77
C LEU A 62 -17.99 -19.94 -11.95
N LEU A 63 -17.65 -18.73 -11.50
CA LEU A 63 -18.48 -17.89 -10.66
C LEU A 63 -19.48 -17.06 -11.46
N ASP A 64 -20.62 -16.74 -10.84
CA ASP A 64 -21.66 -15.86 -11.37
C ASP A 64 -21.48 -14.43 -10.86
N CYS A 65 -20.31 -13.83 -11.17
CA CYS A 65 -20.06 -12.45 -10.80
C CYS A 65 -20.95 -11.47 -11.60
N PRO A 66 -21.48 -10.40 -10.98
CA PRO A 66 -21.16 -9.88 -9.65
C PRO A 66 -22.02 -10.45 -8.50
N LYS A 67 -22.91 -11.45 -8.73
CA LYS A 67 -23.65 -12.11 -7.64
C LYS A 67 -22.66 -12.78 -6.69
N ASP A 68 -21.82 -13.66 -7.20
CA ASP A 68 -20.71 -14.25 -6.47
C ASP A 68 -19.61 -13.21 -6.23
N LYS A 69 -18.88 -13.33 -5.13
CA LYS A 69 -17.94 -12.33 -4.65
C LYS A 69 -16.49 -12.82 -4.70
N ILE A 70 -15.63 -12.05 -5.34
CA ILE A 70 -14.17 -12.26 -5.30
C ILE A 70 -13.56 -11.09 -4.53
N VAL A 71 -12.94 -11.37 -3.39
CA VAL A 71 -12.28 -10.40 -2.50
C VAL A 71 -10.78 -10.51 -2.70
N PHE A 72 -10.16 -9.44 -3.19
CA PHE A 72 -8.71 -9.39 -3.44
C PHE A 72 -7.99 -8.81 -2.23
N ASP A 73 -7.01 -9.51 -1.68
CA ASP A 73 -6.07 -8.95 -0.73
C ASP A 73 -5.06 -8.05 -1.43
N VAL A 74 -4.79 -6.85 -0.93
CA VAL A 74 -4.01 -5.79 -1.59
C VAL A 74 -4.63 -5.35 -2.92
N GLY A 75 -5.00 -6.29 -3.79
CA GLY A 75 -5.59 -6.02 -5.11
C GLY A 75 -4.60 -5.62 -6.21
N HIS A 76 -3.30 -5.63 -5.94
CA HIS A 76 -2.24 -5.33 -6.93
C HIS A 76 -2.09 -6.42 -8.01
N GLN A 77 -2.77 -7.55 -7.87
CA GLN A 77 -2.83 -8.65 -8.83
C GLN A 77 -4.09 -8.61 -9.72
N ALA A 78 -4.94 -7.58 -9.61
CA ALA A 78 -6.28 -7.56 -10.20
C ALA A 78 -6.36 -7.08 -11.67
N TYR A 79 -5.25 -6.92 -12.39
CA TYR A 79 -5.30 -6.39 -13.75
C TYR A 79 -6.04 -7.32 -14.73
N ALA A 80 -5.83 -8.64 -14.62
CA ALA A 80 -6.60 -9.61 -15.40
C ALA A 80 -8.10 -9.52 -15.09
N HIS A 81 -8.47 -9.33 -13.81
CA HIS A 81 -9.86 -9.12 -13.40
C HIS A 81 -10.47 -7.89 -14.08
N LYS A 82 -9.75 -6.77 -14.14
CA LYS A 82 -10.24 -5.57 -14.86
C LYS A 82 -10.48 -5.86 -16.35
N LEU A 83 -9.55 -6.56 -16.99
CA LEU A 83 -9.64 -6.88 -18.42
C LEU A 83 -10.86 -7.75 -18.76
N VAL A 84 -11.17 -8.77 -17.95
CA VAL A 84 -12.28 -9.68 -18.20
C VAL A 84 -13.63 -9.21 -17.65
N THR A 85 -13.67 -8.08 -16.95
CA THR A 85 -14.89 -7.46 -16.42
C THR A 85 -15.31 -6.20 -17.18
N GLY A 86 -15.01 -6.15 -18.48
CA GLY A 86 -15.51 -5.13 -19.42
C GLY A 86 -14.69 -3.84 -19.50
N ARG A 87 -13.51 -3.79 -18.86
CA ARG A 87 -12.66 -2.56 -18.80
C ARG A 87 -11.50 -2.55 -19.80
N LEU A 88 -11.50 -3.46 -20.79
CA LEU A 88 -10.43 -3.53 -21.80
C LEU A 88 -10.26 -2.21 -22.56
N LYS A 89 -11.36 -1.54 -22.95
CA LYS A 89 -11.33 -0.30 -23.73
C LYS A 89 -10.62 0.83 -22.99
N ASP A 90 -10.78 0.89 -21.68
CA ASP A 90 -10.23 1.94 -20.84
C ASP A 90 -8.90 1.53 -20.19
N PHE A 91 -8.44 0.29 -20.43
CA PHE A 91 -7.26 -0.26 -19.75
C PHE A 91 -5.97 0.53 -20.01
N GLY A 92 -5.88 1.19 -21.16
CA GLY A 92 -4.80 2.11 -21.48
C GLY A 92 -4.69 3.33 -20.56
N THR A 93 -5.73 3.64 -19.78
CA THR A 93 -5.77 4.73 -18.79
C THR A 93 -5.43 4.27 -17.37
N LEU A 94 -4.93 3.04 -17.21
CA LEU A 94 -4.62 2.46 -15.90
C LEU A 94 -3.70 3.38 -15.08
N ARG A 95 -4.10 3.70 -13.83
CA ARG A 95 -3.34 4.53 -12.88
C ARG A 95 -3.16 6.00 -13.30
N THR A 96 -3.84 6.46 -14.34
CA THR A 96 -3.85 7.87 -14.72
C THR A 96 -5.03 8.62 -14.09
N TYR A 97 -4.94 9.93 -14.06
CA TYR A 97 -6.02 10.80 -13.58
C TYR A 97 -7.27 10.64 -14.46
N GLY A 98 -8.44 10.49 -13.83
CA GLY A 98 -9.70 10.25 -14.54
C GLY A 98 -9.80 8.88 -15.21
N GLY A 99 -8.76 8.05 -15.15
CA GLY A 99 -8.72 6.70 -15.70
C GLY A 99 -8.96 5.61 -14.67
N LEU A 100 -8.62 4.36 -15.05
CA LEU A 100 -8.79 3.19 -14.20
C LEU A 100 -7.82 3.20 -13.00
N SER A 101 -8.34 2.83 -11.83
CA SER A 101 -7.53 2.60 -10.63
C SER A 101 -6.56 1.44 -10.80
N GLY A 102 -5.40 1.50 -10.13
CA GLY A 102 -4.44 0.40 -10.05
C GLY A 102 -4.89 -0.76 -9.14
N PHE A 103 -6.00 -0.58 -8.42
CA PHE A 103 -6.58 -1.55 -7.49
C PHE A 103 -8.08 -1.73 -7.74
N PRO A 104 -8.72 -2.79 -7.22
CA PRO A 104 -10.18 -2.88 -7.20
C PRO A 104 -10.82 -1.66 -6.53
N LYS A 105 -11.88 -1.14 -7.16
CA LYS A 105 -12.56 0.09 -6.73
C LYS A 105 -14.06 -0.04 -7.00
N PRO A 106 -14.91 -0.21 -5.98
CA PRO A 106 -16.37 -0.41 -6.15
C PRO A 106 -17.08 0.68 -6.95
N SER A 107 -16.61 1.93 -6.88
CA SER A 107 -17.17 3.02 -7.69
C SER A 107 -16.79 2.94 -9.19
N GLU A 108 -15.86 2.05 -9.56
CA GLU A 108 -15.41 1.84 -10.95
C GLU A 108 -16.19 0.70 -11.62
N SER A 109 -16.53 -0.35 -10.84
CA SER A 109 -17.15 -1.54 -11.39
C SER A 109 -17.95 -2.32 -10.34
N PRO A 110 -19.14 -2.87 -10.68
CA PRO A 110 -19.90 -3.73 -9.77
C PRO A 110 -19.20 -5.07 -9.47
N TYR A 111 -18.18 -5.42 -10.22
CA TYR A 111 -17.35 -6.61 -9.98
C TYR A 111 -16.29 -6.40 -8.90
N ASP A 112 -15.97 -5.16 -8.56
CA ASP A 112 -15.03 -4.80 -7.50
C ASP A 112 -15.78 -4.73 -6.16
N VAL A 113 -15.55 -5.69 -5.26
CA VAL A 113 -16.39 -5.90 -4.08
C VAL A 113 -16.09 -4.89 -2.96
N HIS A 114 -14.80 -4.50 -2.82
CA HIS A 114 -14.34 -3.55 -1.81
C HIS A 114 -13.15 -2.75 -2.33
N TYR A 115 -12.82 -1.66 -1.64
CA TYR A 115 -11.59 -0.93 -1.90
C TYR A 115 -10.40 -1.74 -1.38
N SER A 116 -9.46 -2.07 -2.26
CA SER A 116 -8.21 -2.75 -1.91
C SER A 116 -7.02 -1.80 -1.97
N GLY A 117 -5.89 -2.20 -1.42
CA GLY A 117 -4.63 -1.44 -1.41
C GLY A 117 -3.73 -1.80 -0.23
N HIS A 118 -4.32 -2.16 0.90
CA HIS A 118 -3.62 -2.64 2.09
C HIS A 118 -3.70 -4.17 2.17
N ALA A 119 -2.68 -4.81 2.76
CA ALA A 119 -2.63 -6.26 2.92
C ALA A 119 -3.45 -6.74 4.14
N SER A 120 -3.82 -8.02 4.12
CA SER A 120 -4.34 -8.78 5.27
C SER A 120 -5.80 -8.52 5.67
N ASP A 121 -6.56 -7.69 4.95
CA ASP A 121 -7.95 -7.37 5.26
C ASP A 121 -8.99 -8.24 4.53
N SER A 122 -8.58 -8.88 3.44
CA SER A 122 -9.48 -9.62 2.54
C SER A 122 -10.28 -10.73 3.24
N LEU A 123 -9.66 -11.44 4.19
CA LEU A 123 -10.31 -12.54 4.90
C LEU A 123 -11.43 -12.04 5.80
N SER A 124 -11.22 -10.91 6.49
CA SER A 124 -12.26 -10.28 7.31
C SER A 124 -13.43 -9.80 6.47
N VAL A 125 -13.15 -9.15 5.35
CA VAL A 125 -14.18 -8.69 4.41
C VAL A 125 -14.95 -9.88 3.82
N ALA A 126 -14.26 -10.93 3.41
CA ALA A 126 -14.88 -12.12 2.83
C ALA A 126 -15.75 -12.87 3.84
N LEU A 127 -15.28 -13.01 5.09
CA LEU A 127 -16.10 -13.61 6.16
C LEU A 127 -17.37 -12.79 6.39
N GLY A 128 -17.26 -11.46 6.49
CA GLY A 128 -18.43 -10.60 6.65
C GLY A 128 -19.44 -10.71 5.50
N LEU A 129 -18.97 -10.88 4.26
CA LEU A 129 -19.83 -11.12 3.10
C LEU A 129 -20.50 -12.50 3.15
N ALA A 130 -19.78 -13.53 3.59
CA ALA A 130 -20.30 -14.88 3.73
C ALA A 130 -21.35 -14.97 4.85
N GLU A 131 -21.10 -14.37 5.99
CA GLU A 131 -22.07 -14.25 7.08
C GLU A 131 -23.33 -13.49 6.66
N ALA A 132 -23.18 -12.37 5.95
CA ALA A 132 -24.31 -11.59 5.43
C ALA A 132 -25.16 -12.41 4.43
N ARG A 133 -24.51 -13.26 3.61
CA ARG A 133 -25.20 -14.22 2.73
C ARG A 133 -26.04 -15.20 3.55
N ASP A 134 -25.46 -15.80 4.59
CA ASP A 134 -26.14 -16.81 5.41
C ASP A 134 -27.33 -16.21 6.17
N LEU A 135 -27.14 -15.02 6.74
CA LEU A 135 -28.22 -14.25 7.39
C LEU A 135 -29.36 -13.90 6.44
N ALA A 136 -29.06 -13.66 5.17
CA ALA A 136 -30.07 -13.39 4.15
C ALA A 136 -30.71 -14.65 3.55
N GLY A 137 -30.25 -15.85 3.90
CA GLY A 137 -30.66 -17.11 3.27
C GLY A 137 -30.32 -17.16 1.78
N ALA A 138 -29.29 -16.45 1.36
CA ALA A 138 -28.84 -16.39 -0.02
C ALA A 138 -27.79 -17.48 -0.34
N ASP A 139 -27.39 -17.61 -1.60
CA ASP A 139 -26.58 -18.75 -2.09
C ASP A 139 -25.30 -18.35 -2.81
N GLN A 140 -24.96 -17.03 -2.86
CA GLN A 140 -23.77 -16.56 -3.56
C GLN A 140 -22.48 -17.13 -2.96
N LYS A 141 -21.55 -17.45 -3.85
CA LYS A 141 -20.22 -17.89 -3.44
C LYS A 141 -19.36 -16.72 -3.02
N VAL A 142 -18.51 -16.93 -2.01
CA VAL A 142 -17.54 -15.93 -1.55
C VAL A 142 -16.15 -16.53 -1.61
N VAL A 143 -15.25 -15.87 -2.34
CA VAL A 143 -13.86 -16.31 -2.53
C VAL A 143 -12.93 -15.16 -2.15
N ALA A 144 -11.99 -15.40 -1.25
CA ALA A 144 -10.88 -14.48 -0.94
C ALA A 144 -9.62 -14.94 -1.66
N LEU A 145 -8.91 -14.03 -2.32
CA LEU A 145 -7.59 -14.28 -2.93
C LEU A 145 -6.53 -13.50 -2.14
N ILE A 146 -5.75 -14.22 -1.34
CA ILE A 146 -4.72 -13.66 -0.47
C ILE A 146 -3.34 -14.21 -0.83
N GLY A 147 -2.31 -13.34 -0.80
CA GLY A 147 -0.92 -13.73 -0.96
C GLY A 147 -0.33 -14.30 0.33
N ASP A 148 0.69 -15.15 0.18
CA ASP A 148 1.43 -15.76 1.27
C ASP A 148 1.97 -14.73 2.27
N ALA A 149 2.61 -13.66 1.80
CA ALA A 149 3.12 -12.60 2.67
C ALA A 149 2.00 -11.87 3.45
N ALA A 150 0.86 -11.59 2.81
CA ALA A 150 -0.27 -10.92 3.44
C ALA A 150 -0.93 -11.82 4.51
N LEU A 151 -0.87 -13.14 4.34
CA LEU A 151 -1.37 -14.09 5.31
C LEU A 151 -0.61 -14.04 6.65
N SER A 152 0.62 -13.52 6.69
CA SER A 152 1.38 -13.35 7.93
C SER A 152 0.95 -12.15 8.78
N GLY A 153 0.10 -11.27 8.27
CA GLY A 153 -0.40 -10.11 9.02
C GLY A 153 -1.37 -10.51 10.14
N GLY A 154 -1.34 -9.75 11.25
CA GLY A 154 -2.16 -10.02 12.43
C GLY A 154 -3.65 -10.12 12.12
N MET A 155 -4.19 -9.18 11.35
CA MET A 155 -5.59 -9.15 10.94
C MET A 155 -6.02 -10.41 10.15
N ALA A 156 -5.14 -10.94 9.30
CA ALA A 156 -5.41 -12.19 8.59
C ALA A 156 -5.50 -13.39 9.56
N PHE A 157 -4.63 -13.45 10.59
CA PHE A 157 -4.70 -14.47 11.64
C PHE A 157 -5.96 -14.35 12.50
N GLU A 158 -6.36 -13.15 12.87
CA GLU A 158 -7.63 -12.88 13.56
C GLU A 158 -8.82 -13.40 12.74
N ALA A 159 -8.83 -13.12 11.44
CA ALA A 159 -9.86 -13.60 10.52
C ALA A 159 -9.85 -15.13 10.41
N LEU A 160 -8.68 -15.77 10.25
CA LEU A 160 -8.57 -17.24 10.20
C LEU A 160 -9.10 -17.90 11.47
N ASN A 161 -8.80 -17.34 12.63
CA ASN A 161 -9.33 -17.84 13.91
C ASN A 161 -10.86 -17.78 13.95
N ASN A 162 -11.46 -16.68 13.47
CA ASN A 162 -12.91 -16.53 13.42
C ASN A 162 -13.56 -17.41 12.33
N ILE A 163 -12.96 -17.51 11.14
CA ILE A 163 -13.41 -18.40 10.06
C ILE A 163 -13.47 -19.85 10.54
N GLY A 164 -12.41 -20.28 11.24
CA GLY A 164 -12.36 -21.64 11.82
C GLY A 164 -13.43 -21.91 12.87
N GLN A 165 -13.81 -20.92 13.66
CA GLN A 165 -14.90 -21.02 14.62
C GLN A 165 -16.29 -20.98 13.96
N ALA A 166 -16.50 -20.04 13.03
CA ALA A 166 -17.79 -19.82 12.39
C ALA A 166 -18.20 -20.97 11.47
N GLN A 167 -17.23 -21.67 10.86
CA GLN A 167 -17.45 -22.75 9.89
C GLN A 167 -18.31 -22.32 8.69
N THR A 168 -18.39 -21.03 8.43
CA THR A 168 -19.16 -20.45 7.32
C THR A 168 -18.54 -20.85 5.97
N PRO A 169 -19.33 -21.38 5.03
CA PRO A 169 -18.83 -21.82 3.73
C PRO A 169 -18.24 -20.65 2.91
N MET A 170 -16.94 -20.69 2.69
CA MET A 170 -16.19 -19.76 1.84
C MET A 170 -14.90 -20.40 1.33
N VAL A 171 -14.34 -19.87 0.26
CA VAL A 171 -13.06 -20.34 -0.28
C VAL A 171 -11.99 -19.28 -0.07
N ILE A 172 -10.86 -19.69 0.49
CA ILE A 172 -9.64 -18.91 0.61
C ILE A 172 -8.64 -19.44 -0.40
N ILE A 173 -8.25 -18.65 -1.38
CA ILE A 173 -7.16 -18.99 -2.30
C ILE A 173 -5.88 -18.39 -1.74
N LEU A 174 -5.00 -19.22 -1.22
CA LEU A 174 -3.65 -18.85 -0.82
C LEU A 174 -2.75 -18.88 -2.06
N ASN A 175 -2.45 -17.71 -2.61
CA ASN A 175 -1.54 -17.54 -3.73
C ASN A 175 -0.09 -17.50 -3.22
N ASP A 176 0.56 -18.65 -3.22
CA ASP A 176 1.93 -18.83 -2.72
C ASP A 176 2.95 -18.66 -3.86
N ASN A 177 3.77 -17.64 -3.78
CA ASN A 177 4.84 -17.37 -4.75
C ASN A 177 6.20 -17.08 -4.09
N GLU A 178 6.34 -17.33 -2.78
CA GLU A 178 7.54 -17.17 -1.96
C GLU A 178 8.04 -15.73 -1.79
N MET A 179 7.26 -14.75 -2.24
CA MET A 179 7.70 -13.36 -2.28
C MET A 179 6.60 -12.39 -1.85
N SER A 180 7.00 -11.45 -0.99
CA SER A 180 6.32 -10.16 -0.84
C SER A 180 6.86 -9.15 -1.88
N ILE A 181 7.27 -7.97 -1.46
CA ILE A 181 8.13 -7.08 -2.27
C ILE A 181 9.53 -7.71 -2.38
N SER A 182 10.08 -8.22 -1.27
CA SER A 182 11.30 -9.03 -1.18
C SER A 182 10.97 -10.48 -0.79
N HIS A 183 11.99 -11.32 -0.54
CA HIS A 183 11.77 -12.67 0.00
C HIS A 183 11.02 -12.60 1.33
N ASN A 184 10.03 -13.47 1.49
CA ASN A 184 9.20 -13.51 2.68
C ASN A 184 10.01 -13.86 3.92
N VAL A 185 9.67 -13.23 5.05
CA VAL A 185 10.26 -13.47 6.36
C VAL A 185 9.25 -14.12 7.31
N GLY A 186 9.76 -14.77 8.36
CA GLY A 186 8.94 -15.35 9.41
C GLY A 186 8.83 -16.87 9.37
N ALA A 187 8.39 -17.44 10.51
CA ALA A 187 8.31 -18.89 10.72
C ALA A 187 7.21 -19.53 9.87
N LEU A 188 6.09 -18.84 9.66
CA LEU A 188 4.99 -19.33 8.83
C LEU A 188 5.45 -19.57 7.38
N MET A 189 6.24 -18.64 6.83
CA MET A 189 6.77 -18.76 5.47
C MET A 189 7.75 -19.93 5.34
N LYS A 190 8.59 -20.14 6.36
CA LYS A 190 9.45 -21.32 6.42
C LYS A 190 8.63 -22.61 6.48
N HIS A 191 7.54 -22.62 7.26
CA HIS A 191 6.63 -23.76 7.36
C HIS A 191 5.98 -24.09 6.01
N LEU A 192 5.46 -23.10 5.29
CA LEU A 192 4.94 -23.28 3.92
C LEU A 192 6.00 -23.84 2.98
N GLY A 193 7.25 -23.35 3.07
CA GLY A 193 8.40 -23.88 2.32
C GLY A 193 8.72 -25.35 2.62
N TYR A 194 8.74 -25.75 3.90
CA TYR A 194 8.94 -27.14 4.29
C TYR A 194 7.84 -28.06 3.77
N MET A 195 6.60 -27.60 3.76
CA MET A 195 5.47 -28.37 3.26
C MET A 195 5.61 -28.63 1.75
N ARG A 196 5.94 -27.62 0.95
CA ARG A 196 6.22 -27.80 -0.49
C ARG A 196 7.33 -28.80 -0.76
N ALA A 197 8.34 -28.86 0.12
CA ALA A 197 9.48 -29.76 -0.01
C ALA A 197 9.20 -31.19 0.46
N SER A 198 8.14 -31.44 1.24
CA SER A 198 7.86 -32.73 1.84
C SER A 198 7.48 -33.79 0.79
N SER A 199 7.88 -35.06 1.05
CA SER A 199 7.57 -36.18 0.15
C SER A 199 6.07 -36.50 0.10
N GLN A 200 5.37 -36.36 1.23
CA GLN A 200 3.92 -36.55 1.31
C GLN A 200 3.15 -35.52 0.49
N TYR A 201 3.65 -34.28 0.49
CA TYR A 201 3.09 -33.19 -0.27
C TYR A 201 3.32 -33.37 -1.80
N ARG A 202 4.51 -33.85 -2.20
CA ARG A 202 4.81 -34.22 -3.59
C ARG A 202 3.95 -35.39 -4.05
N GLN A 203 3.77 -36.40 -3.22
CA GLN A 203 2.97 -37.57 -3.52
C GLN A 203 1.47 -37.25 -3.68
N ALA A 204 0.93 -36.34 -2.83
CA ALA A 204 -0.43 -35.84 -2.98
C ALA A 204 -0.63 -35.06 -4.29
N ARG A 205 0.34 -34.22 -4.66
CA ARG A 205 0.35 -33.49 -5.95
C ARG A 205 0.39 -34.45 -7.15
N ASP A 206 1.28 -35.42 -7.11
CA ASP A 206 1.50 -36.36 -8.20
C ASP A 206 0.27 -37.30 -8.37
N ASN A 207 -0.39 -37.68 -7.29
CA ASN A 207 -1.66 -38.45 -7.32
C ASN A 207 -2.81 -37.63 -7.96
N VAL A 208 -2.88 -36.34 -7.70
CA VAL A 208 -3.85 -35.43 -8.36
C VAL A 208 -3.55 -35.31 -9.85
N GLN A 209 -2.29 -35.24 -10.22
CA GLN A 209 -1.85 -35.13 -11.62
C GLN A 209 -2.11 -36.46 -12.39
N GLU A 210 -1.80 -37.62 -11.82
CA GLU A 210 -2.10 -38.92 -12.42
C GLU A 210 -3.61 -39.17 -12.61
N HIS A 211 -4.44 -38.69 -11.67
CA HIS A 211 -5.89 -38.81 -11.79
C HIS A 211 -6.45 -37.92 -12.93
N LEU A 212 -5.90 -36.75 -13.11
CA LEU A 212 -6.23 -35.82 -14.23
C LEU A 212 -5.82 -36.40 -15.59
N GLU A 213 -4.65 -37.02 -15.68
CA GLU A 213 -4.14 -37.65 -16.90
C GLU A 213 -4.88 -38.95 -17.25
N SER A 214 -5.38 -39.65 -16.27
CA SER A 214 -6.16 -40.92 -16.45
C SER A 214 -7.64 -40.71 -16.74
N SER A 215 -8.19 -39.52 -16.48
CA SER A 215 -9.58 -39.16 -16.78
C SER A 215 -9.70 -38.73 -18.26
N GLY A 216 -9.66 -39.67 -19.17
CA GLY A 216 -9.89 -39.48 -20.59
C GLY A 216 -11.30 -38.93 -20.89
N PRO A 217 -11.63 -38.53 -22.15
CA PRO A 217 -12.82 -37.74 -22.52
C PRO A 217 -14.18 -38.43 -22.39
N VAL A 218 -14.34 -39.39 -21.47
CA VAL A 218 -15.60 -40.07 -21.22
C VAL A 218 -16.05 -39.89 -19.78
N GLY A 219 -16.53 -38.69 -19.47
CA GLY A 219 -17.25 -38.38 -18.23
C GLY A 219 -18.74 -38.65 -18.38
N LYS A 220 -19.19 -39.91 -18.22
CA LYS A 220 -20.60 -40.23 -17.99
C LYS A 220 -20.78 -40.79 -16.60
N ALA A 221 -21.37 -39.97 -15.71
CA ALA A 221 -22.43 -40.40 -14.82
C ALA A 221 -22.78 -39.27 -13.84
N ILE A 222 -23.73 -38.47 -14.21
CA ILE A 222 -24.56 -37.71 -13.29
C ILE A 222 -25.51 -38.70 -12.64
N THR A 223 -25.15 -39.28 -11.48
CA THR A 223 -26.11 -39.86 -10.54
C THR A 223 -25.39 -40.20 -9.23
N ASN A 224 -25.65 -39.41 -8.22
CA ASN A 224 -25.41 -39.54 -6.78
C ASN A 224 -24.72 -38.29 -6.19
N PHE A 225 -25.41 -37.17 -6.31
CA PHE A 225 -24.88 -35.82 -6.06
C PHE A 225 -24.48 -35.53 -4.59
N GLY A 226 -24.90 -36.29 -3.63
CA GLY A 226 -24.67 -36.00 -2.21
C GLY A 226 -23.55 -36.83 -1.53
N ARG A 227 -23.22 -38.04 -2.03
CA ARG A 227 -22.14 -38.90 -1.48
C ARG A 227 -20.83 -38.73 -2.22
N SER A 228 -20.88 -38.44 -3.50
CA SER A 228 -19.71 -38.28 -4.37
C SER A 228 -18.86 -37.04 -4.05
N MET A 229 -19.48 -35.99 -3.52
CA MET A 229 -18.79 -34.75 -3.18
C MET A 229 -17.80 -34.89 -2.02
N LYS A 230 -18.17 -35.60 -0.97
CA LYS A 230 -17.29 -35.93 0.17
C LYS A 230 -16.11 -36.81 -0.21
N GLU A 231 -16.31 -37.70 -1.20
CA GLU A 231 -15.27 -38.59 -1.73
C GLU A 231 -14.34 -37.84 -2.71
N SER A 232 -14.86 -36.94 -3.53
CA SER A 232 -14.06 -36.10 -4.42
C SER A 232 -13.17 -35.11 -3.66
N MET A 233 -13.66 -34.53 -2.57
CA MET A 233 -12.83 -33.67 -1.71
C MET A 233 -11.72 -34.41 -0.99
N LYS A 234 -11.94 -35.68 -0.57
CA LYS A 234 -10.90 -36.49 0.08
C LYS A 234 -9.64 -36.68 -0.76
N GLN A 235 -9.74 -36.62 -2.08
CA GLN A 235 -8.59 -36.76 -2.99
C GLN A 235 -7.69 -35.50 -3.00
N PHE A 236 -8.24 -34.35 -2.61
CA PHE A 236 -7.54 -33.04 -2.62
C PHE A 236 -7.07 -32.61 -1.21
N VAL A 237 -7.50 -33.30 -0.16
CA VAL A 237 -7.22 -32.93 1.25
C VAL A 237 -5.97 -33.66 1.75
N ILE A 238 -5.09 -32.88 2.39
CA ILE A 238 -3.93 -33.43 3.11
C ILE A 238 -4.32 -33.66 4.57
N PRO A 239 -4.28 -34.93 5.09
CA PRO A 239 -4.58 -35.18 6.49
C PRO A 239 -3.49 -34.61 7.44
N HIS A 240 -3.90 -33.76 8.40
CA HIS A 240 -3.18 -33.44 9.64
C HIS A 240 -1.83 -32.71 9.57
N SER A 241 -1.56 -31.88 8.58
CA SER A 241 -0.23 -31.25 8.47
C SER A 241 -0.19 -29.73 8.58
N MET A 242 -1.33 -29.02 8.63
CA MET A 242 -1.34 -27.57 8.58
C MET A 242 -1.97 -26.93 9.82
N ILE A 243 -1.41 -25.79 10.22
CA ILE A 243 -1.98 -24.92 11.26
C ILE A 243 -3.46 -24.57 10.96
N PHE A 244 -3.84 -24.44 9.69
CA PHE A 244 -5.21 -24.12 9.26
C PHE A 244 -6.21 -25.23 9.56
N GLU A 245 -5.81 -26.50 9.41
CA GLU A 245 -6.67 -27.66 9.79
C GLU A 245 -6.90 -27.71 11.30
N GLN A 246 -5.90 -27.34 12.09
CA GLN A 246 -6.05 -27.22 13.54
C GLN A 246 -7.01 -26.10 13.92
N LEU A 247 -7.14 -25.07 13.09
CA LEU A 247 -8.15 -24.02 13.22
C LEU A 247 -9.53 -24.43 12.67
N GLY A 248 -9.68 -25.63 12.10
CA GLY A 248 -10.94 -26.12 11.54
C GLY A 248 -11.18 -25.72 10.07
N ILE A 249 -10.14 -25.26 9.37
CA ILE A 249 -10.22 -24.88 7.95
C ILE A 249 -9.63 -26.03 7.11
N VAL A 250 -10.43 -26.58 6.22
CA VAL A 250 -9.97 -27.68 5.33
C VAL A 250 -8.96 -27.13 4.32
N CYS A 251 -7.82 -27.83 4.15
CA CYS A 251 -6.79 -27.43 3.20
C CYS A 251 -6.69 -28.37 2.01
N THR A 252 -6.52 -27.83 0.80
CA THR A 252 -6.19 -28.66 -0.37
C THR A 252 -4.70 -28.96 -0.45
N ALA A 253 -4.35 -30.03 -1.18
CA ALA A 253 -2.98 -30.19 -1.68
C ALA A 253 -2.60 -28.98 -2.56
N PRO A 254 -1.30 -28.67 -2.69
CA PRO A 254 -0.87 -27.55 -3.54
C PRO A 254 -1.17 -27.83 -5.00
N ILE A 255 -1.61 -26.79 -5.66
CA ILE A 255 -2.05 -26.82 -7.05
C ILE A 255 -1.14 -25.91 -7.87
N ASP A 256 -0.83 -26.35 -9.08
CA ASP A 256 -0.14 -25.47 -10.05
C ASP A 256 -1.08 -24.34 -10.49
N GLY A 257 -0.77 -23.14 -10.04
CA GLY A 257 -1.54 -21.93 -10.35
C GLY A 257 -1.47 -21.47 -11.81
N HIS A 258 -0.67 -22.13 -12.64
CA HIS A 258 -0.60 -21.90 -14.08
C HIS A 258 -1.28 -23.00 -14.91
N ASN A 259 -1.86 -24.01 -14.26
CA ASN A 259 -2.65 -25.06 -14.90
C ASN A 259 -4.15 -24.76 -14.75
N ILE A 260 -4.76 -24.16 -15.80
CA ILE A 260 -6.18 -23.77 -15.79
C ILE A 260 -7.11 -24.96 -15.60
N ALA A 261 -6.81 -26.11 -16.18
CA ALA A 261 -7.64 -27.31 -16.04
C ALA A 261 -7.70 -27.78 -14.58
N GLN A 262 -6.53 -27.88 -13.93
CA GLN A 262 -6.41 -28.25 -12.53
C GLN A 262 -7.08 -27.23 -11.60
N LEU A 263 -6.88 -25.92 -11.85
CA LEU A 263 -7.54 -24.86 -11.09
C LEU A 263 -9.07 -24.96 -11.17
N ARG A 264 -9.62 -25.10 -12.38
CA ARG A 264 -11.09 -25.21 -12.59
C ARG A 264 -11.68 -26.45 -11.93
N GLU A 265 -11.00 -27.59 -12.02
CA GLU A 265 -11.47 -28.84 -11.39
C GLU A 265 -11.51 -28.71 -9.86
N THR A 266 -10.39 -28.23 -9.27
CA THR A 266 -10.33 -28.07 -7.82
C THR A 266 -11.33 -27.01 -7.33
N LEU A 267 -11.45 -25.86 -8.03
CA LEU A 267 -12.43 -24.84 -7.69
C LEU A 267 -13.86 -25.38 -7.71
N ARG A 268 -14.26 -26.19 -8.71
CA ARG A 268 -15.60 -26.82 -8.73
C ARG A 268 -15.86 -27.67 -7.48
N ALA A 269 -14.84 -28.39 -7.00
CA ALA A 269 -14.97 -29.22 -5.81
C ALA A 269 -15.11 -28.36 -4.54
N VAL A 270 -14.25 -27.34 -4.36
CA VAL A 270 -14.22 -26.55 -3.11
C VAL A 270 -15.32 -25.49 -3.01
N LEU A 271 -15.84 -24.98 -4.12
CA LEU A 271 -16.94 -24.00 -4.14
C LEU A 271 -18.27 -24.54 -3.59
N ASN A 272 -18.41 -25.86 -3.47
CA ASN A 272 -19.59 -26.53 -2.95
C ASN A 272 -19.34 -27.19 -1.60
N ALA A 273 -18.27 -26.85 -0.90
CA ALA A 273 -17.99 -27.35 0.44
C ALA A 273 -18.97 -26.76 1.47
N ASP A 274 -19.29 -27.55 2.49
CA ASP A 274 -20.20 -27.16 3.58
C ASP A 274 -19.55 -26.28 4.65
N GLY A 275 -18.23 -25.99 4.53
CA GLY A 275 -17.44 -25.18 5.45
C GLY A 275 -16.32 -24.43 4.75
N PRO A 276 -15.46 -23.73 5.50
CA PRO A 276 -14.35 -22.97 4.94
C PRO A 276 -13.26 -23.87 4.36
N VAL A 277 -12.79 -23.54 3.15
CA VAL A 277 -11.70 -24.27 2.48
C VAL A 277 -10.58 -23.31 2.10
N LEU A 278 -9.35 -23.65 2.46
CA LEU A 278 -8.14 -23.00 1.98
C LEU A 278 -7.57 -23.82 0.81
N MET A 279 -7.61 -23.23 -0.37
CA MET A 279 -7.03 -23.77 -1.60
C MET A 279 -5.61 -23.23 -1.76
N HIS A 280 -4.60 -24.09 -1.61
CA HIS A 280 -3.20 -23.70 -1.74
C HIS A 280 -2.76 -23.73 -3.21
N VAL A 281 -2.42 -22.58 -3.75
CA VAL A 281 -2.07 -22.40 -5.17
C VAL A 281 -0.66 -21.85 -5.30
N ILE A 282 0.19 -22.56 -6.04
CA ILE A 282 1.57 -22.15 -6.27
C ILE A 282 1.66 -21.41 -7.60
N THR A 283 2.17 -20.18 -7.56
CA THR A 283 2.36 -19.35 -8.76
C THR A 283 3.78 -18.81 -8.87
N ARG A 284 4.06 -18.20 -10.02
CA ARG A 284 5.33 -17.53 -10.28
C ARG A 284 5.10 -16.07 -10.61
N LYS A 285 5.65 -15.16 -9.82
CA LYS A 285 5.64 -13.73 -10.12
C LYS A 285 6.28 -13.44 -11.46
N GLY A 286 5.64 -12.59 -12.28
CA GLY A 286 6.14 -12.20 -13.58
C GLY A 286 5.97 -13.26 -14.68
N GLN A 287 5.19 -14.32 -14.45
CA GLN A 287 4.95 -15.41 -15.41
C GLN A 287 4.65 -14.88 -16.82
N GLY A 288 5.39 -15.42 -17.80
CA GLY A 288 5.27 -15.04 -19.22
C GLY A 288 6.04 -13.78 -19.63
N TYR A 289 6.71 -13.06 -18.70
CA TYR A 289 7.56 -11.92 -19.02
C TYR A 289 8.92 -12.02 -18.30
N MET A 290 9.95 -12.44 -19.04
CA MET A 290 11.26 -12.78 -18.46
C MET A 290 11.92 -11.67 -17.64
N PRO A 291 11.86 -10.36 -17.98
CA PRO A 291 12.40 -9.31 -17.13
C PRO A 291 11.76 -9.29 -15.73
N ALA A 292 10.44 -9.50 -15.64
CA ALA A 292 9.72 -9.55 -14.36
C ALA A 292 9.97 -10.85 -13.58
N VAL A 293 10.19 -11.97 -14.29
CA VAL A 293 10.58 -13.24 -13.66
C VAL A 293 11.96 -13.16 -13.01
N ARG A 294 12.91 -12.48 -13.67
CA ARG A 294 14.30 -12.34 -13.18
C ARG A 294 14.44 -11.33 -12.06
N ASN A 295 13.57 -10.33 -12.01
CA ASN A 295 13.60 -9.29 -10.97
C ASN A 295 12.17 -8.91 -10.55
N PRO A 296 11.46 -9.80 -9.84
CA PRO A 296 10.07 -9.58 -9.44
C PRO A 296 9.92 -8.41 -8.45
N GLU A 297 10.94 -8.08 -7.67
CA GLU A 297 10.98 -6.93 -6.77
C GLU A 297 10.88 -5.61 -7.54
N LYS A 298 11.71 -5.41 -8.58
CA LYS A 298 11.65 -4.24 -9.47
C LYS A 298 10.27 -4.08 -10.12
N PHE A 299 9.66 -5.22 -10.52
CA PHE A 299 8.36 -5.25 -11.19
C PHE A 299 7.17 -5.39 -10.24
N HIS A 300 7.38 -5.32 -8.94
CA HIS A 300 6.29 -5.23 -7.97
C HIS A 300 5.51 -3.93 -8.12
N GLY A 301 6.21 -2.79 -8.32
CA GLY A 301 5.61 -1.50 -8.61
C GLY A 301 6.57 -0.64 -9.45
N ILE A 302 6.54 -0.80 -10.77
CA ILE A 302 7.49 -0.17 -11.70
C ILE A 302 6.92 1.08 -12.36
N ALA A 303 7.75 2.10 -12.57
CA ALA A 303 7.48 3.24 -13.44
C ALA A 303 7.48 2.82 -14.93
N PRO A 304 7.05 3.68 -15.89
CA PRO A 304 7.13 3.37 -17.30
C PRO A 304 8.49 2.80 -17.74
N TYR A 305 8.47 1.75 -18.58
CA TYR A 305 9.65 0.97 -18.88
C TYR A 305 9.70 0.49 -20.33
N ASN A 306 10.90 0.14 -20.80
CA ASN A 306 11.10 -0.49 -22.11
C ASN A 306 10.76 -1.98 -22.01
N ILE A 307 9.84 -2.46 -22.86
CA ILE A 307 9.35 -3.86 -22.82
C ILE A 307 10.47 -4.86 -23.08
N ALA A 308 11.38 -4.58 -24.01
CA ALA A 308 12.42 -5.53 -24.42
C ALA A 308 13.49 -5.71 -23.32
N THR A 309 13.87 -4.64 -22.63
CA THR A 309 14.94 -4.65 -21.64
C THR A 309 14.45 -4.72 -20.20
N GLY A 310 13.20 -4.30 -19.93
CA GLY A 310 12.66 -4.12 -18.58
C GLY A 310 13.23 -2.91 -17.85
N GLU A 311 14.00 -2.03 -18.51
CA GLU A 311 14.59 -0.86 -17.88
C GLU A 311 13.61 0.32 -17.84
N VAL A 312 13.60 1.02 -16.67
CA VAL A 312 12.77 2.21 -16.48
C VAL A 312 13.22 3.32 -17.44
N ILE A 313 12.25 3.97 -18.07
CA ILE A 313 12.49 5.11 -18.95
C ILE A 313 12.84 6.31 -18.09
N LYS A 314 14.08 6.78 -18.17
CA LYS A 314 14.55 7.96 -17.44
C LYS A 314 14.15 9.25 -18.16
N SER A 315 13.81 10.28 -17.41
CA SER A 315 13.40 11.59 -17.97
C SER A 315 14.52 12.38 -18.66
N GLY A 316 15.77 11.91 -18.60
CA GLY A 316 16.93 12.58 -19.21
C GLY A 316 17.37 13.89 -18.56
N LYS A 317 16.63 14.42 -17.60
CA LYS A 317 17.01 15.61 -16.82
C LYS A 317 17.78 15.18 -15.57
N PRO A 318 18.81 15.95 -15.14
CA PRO A 318 19.39 15.79 -13.82
C PRO A 318 18.27 15.89 -12.78
N SER A 319 18.18 14.90 -11.89
CA SER A 319 17.16 14.89 -10.85
C SER A 319 17.80 15.10 -9.48
N ALA A 320 17.10 15.81 -8.60
CA ALA A 320 17.47 15.91 -7.19
C ALA A 320 17.48 14.52 -6.52
N PRO A 321 18.22 14.31 -5.45
CA PRO A 321 18.18 13.04 -4.73
C PRO A 321 16.78 12.80 -4.17
N LYS A 322 16.34 11.55 -4.18
CA LYS A 322 15.04 11.17 -3.58
C LYS A 322 15.11 11.26 -2.06
N TYR A 323 14.04 11.72 -1.42
CA TYR A 323 13.93 11.78 0.05
C TYR A 323 14.27 10.45 0.71
N THR A 324 13.71 9.33 0.22
CA THR A 324 13.99 7.97 0.69
C THR A 324 15.49 7.64 0.66
N SER A 325 16.21 8.03 -0.39
CA SER A 325 17.65 7.81 -0.51
C SER A 325 18.46 8.69 0.43
N VAL A 326 18.04 9.94 0.63
CA VAL A 326 18.67 10.86 1.58
C VAL A 326 18.50 10.35 3.01
N PHE A 327 17.27 9.93 3.36
CA PHE A 327 16.98 9.32 4.67
C PHE A 327 17.86 8.10 4.94
N GLY A 328 17.92 7.14 4.00
CA GLY A 328 18.71 5.92 4.18
C GLY A 328 20.19 6.18 4.43
N LYS A 329 20.80 7.08 3.62
CA LYS A 329 22.20 7.49 3.80
C LYS A 329 22.44 8.23 5.11
N ALA A 330 21.55 9.14 5.49
CA ALA A 330 21.63 9.85 6.75
C ALA A 330 21.56 8.88 7.95
N LEU A 331 20.65 7.89 7.89
CA LEU A 331 20.52 6.88 8.94
C LEU A 331 21.77 6.00 9.06
N VAL A 332 22.37 5.61 7.93
CA VAL A 332 23.66 4.88 7.93
C VAL A 332 24.75 5.71 8.61
N ALA A 333 24.88 7.00 8.26
CA ALA A 333 25.87 7.90 8.85
C ALA A 333 25.68 8.10 10.37
N GLU A 334 24.43 8.17 10.85
CA GLU A 334 24.14 8.22 12.28
C GLU A 334 24.45 6.89 12.98
N ALA A 335 24.14 5.76 12.34
CA ALA A 335 24.37 4.43 12.89
C ALA A 335 25.86 4.04 12.95
N GLU A 336 26.72 4.66 12.14
CA GLU A 336 28.18 4.55 12.26
C GLU A 336 28.71 5.15 13.56
N LYS A 337 28.08 6.23 14.01
CA LYS A 337 28.46 6.95 15.24
C LYS A 337 27.80 6.36 16.49
N ASN A 338 26.62 5.74 16.33
CA ASN A 338 25.83 5.22 17.44
C ASN A 338 25.44 3.75 17.22
N PRO A 339 26.04 2.80 17.98
CA PRO A 339 25.75 1.37 17.85
C PRO A 339 24.38 0.95 18.38
N ASP A 340 23.66 1.80 19.09
CA ASP A 340 22.34 1.51 19.64
C ASP A 340 21.21 1.73 18.64
N ILE A 341 21.48 2.36 17.49
CA ILE A 341 20.50 2.56 16.43
C ILE A 341 20.17 1.22 15.75
N VAL A 342 18.86 0.89 15.72
CA VAL A 342 18.31 -0.29 15.06
C VAL A 342 17.26 0.17 14.04
N ALA A 343 17.40 -0.23 12.77
CA ALA A 343 16.42 0.08 11.74
C ALA A 343 15.40 -1.05 11.62
N ILE A 344 14.12 -0.67 11.54
CA ILE A 344 12.99 -1.60 11.48
C ILE A 344 12.09 -1.20 10.30
N THR A 345 11.60 -2.19 9.55
CA THR A 345 10.58 -1.98 8.52
C THR A 345 9.63 -3.17 8.44
N ALA A 346 8.51 -3.01 7.74
CA ALA A 346 7.53 -4.05 7.51
C ALA A 346 7.47 -4.41 6.01
N ALA A 347 8.32 -5.34 5.57
CA ALA A 347 8.46 -5.82 4.19
C ALA A 347 8.81 -4.73 3.15
N MET A 348 9.36 -3.59 3.59
CA MET A 348 9.55 -2.41 2.76
C MET A 348 11.01 -1.92 2.69
N LYS A 349 12.00 -2.82 2.83
CA LYS A 349 13.42 -2.49 2.91
C LYS A 349 13.87 -1.50 1.82
N GLY A 350 13.72 -1.85 0.54
CA GLY A 350 14.08 -0.97 -0.57
C GLY A 350 13.18 0.26 -0.70
N GLY A 351 11.87 0.09 -0.38
CA GLY A 351 10.89 1.17 -0.42
C GLY A 351 11.12 2.29 0.58
N THR A 352 11.76 1.99 1.72
CA THR A 352 12.12 2.94 2.79
C THR A 352 13.61 3.32 2.81
N GLY A 353 14.40 2.85 1.81
CA GLY A 353 15.81 3.22 1.65
C GLY A 353 16.76 2.54 2.63
N LEU A 354 16.37 1.41 3.21
CA LEU A 354 17.16 0.68 4.22
C LEU A 354 18.09 -0.39 3.66
N ASP A 355 18.28 -0.47 2.33
CA ASP A 355 19.14 -1.48 1.70
C ASP A 355 20.59 -1.38 2.20
N GLU A 356 21.20 -0.21 2.13
CA GLU A 356 22.57 0.03 2.59
C GLU A 356 22.71 -0.22 4.10
N PHE A 357 21.72 0.17 4.90
CA PHE A 357 21.72 -0.10 6.34
C PHE A 357 21.70 -1.61 6.63
N ALA A 358 20.85 -2.36 5.93
CA ALA A 358 20.72 -3.80 6.09
C ALA A 358 22.01 -4.55 5.70
N GLU A 359 22.69 -4.10 4.64
CA GLU A 359 23.98 -4.66 4.22
C GLU A 359 25.09 -4.35 5.21
N LYS A 360 25.19 -3.11 5.68
CA LYS A 360 26.25 -2.65 6.56
C LYS A 360 26.08 -3.10 8.01
N PHE A 361 24.83 -3.17 8.47
CA PHE A 361 24.49 -3.48 9.87
C PHE A 361 23.44 -4.61 9.98
N PRO A 362 23.71 -5.83 9.45
CA PRO A 362 22.71 -6.88 9.35
C PRO A 362 22.13 -7.35 10.70
N LYS A 363 22.89 -7.18 11.82
CA LYS A 363 22.40 -7.51 13.17
C LYS A 363 21.57 -6.40 13.81
N ARG A 364 21.52 -5.22 13.19
CA ARG A 364 20.76 -4.05 13.65
C ARG A 364 19.63 -3.69 12.68
N PHE A 365 19.38 -4.53 11.69
CA PHE A 365 18.27 -4.42 10.76
C PHE A 365 17.25 -5.50 11.05
N VAL A 366 15.97 -5.10 11.12
CA VAL A 366 14.84 -6.01 11.34
C VAL A 366 13.77 -5.74 10.29
N ASP A 367 13.42 -6.78 9.55
CA ASP A 367 12.22 -6.81 8.71
C ASP A 367 11.18 -7.71 9.39
N THR A 368 10.04 -7.15 9.74
CA THR A 368 8.97 -7.86 10.45
C THR A 368 8.01 -8.61 9.52
N GLY A 369 8.19 -8.51 8.19
CA GLY A 369 7.14 -8.86 7.24
C GLY A 369 6.04 -7.80 7.24
N ILE A 370 4.89 -8.08 6.61
CA ILE A 370 3.77 -7.13 6.54
C ILE A 370 3.02 -7.13 7.89
N CYS A 371 3.67 -6.58 8.93
CA CYS A 371 3.21 -6.60 10.32
C CYS A 371 3.60 -5.28 11.02
N GLU A 372 2.93 -4.18 10.66
CA GLU A 372 3.25 -2.84 11.13
C GLU A 372 3.05 -2.70 12.64
N GLU A 373 1.97 -3.28 13.18
CA GLU A 373 1.67 -3.29 14.62
C GLU A 373 2.80 -3.97 15.41
N HIS A 374 3.26 -5.13 14.92
CA HIS A 374 4.39 -5.84 15.52
C HIS A 374 5.68 -5.03 15.43
N ALA A 375 5.94 -4.37 14.29
CA ALA A 375 7.12 -3.54 14.10
C ALA A 375 7.23 -2.44 15.17
N VAL A 376 6.11 -1.76 15.47
CA VAL A 376 6.06 -0.68 16.46
C VAL A 376 6.11 -1.23 17.89
N GLY A 377 5.37 -2.30 18.21
CA GLY A 377 5.45 -2.96 19.52
C GLY A 377 6.87 -3.48 19.80
N PHE A 378 7.51 -4.10 18.82
CA PHE A 378 8.90 -4.57 18.90
C PHE A 378 9.89 -3.41 19.12
N ALA A 379 9.72 -2.28 18.42
CA ALA A 379 10.50 -1.08 18.62
C ALA A 379 10.38 -0.56 20.06
N GLY A 380 9.17 -0.55 20.63
CA GLY A 380 8.95 -0.21 22.04
C GLY A 380 9.75 -1.09 22.98
N GLY A 381 9.76 -2.41 22.75
CA GLY A 381 10.56 -3.36 23.54
C GLY A 381 12.08 -3.12 23.45
N LEU A 382 12.59 -2.80 22.25
CA LEU A 382 14.00 -2.44 22.07
C LEU A 382 14.35 -1.14 22.80
N ALA A 383 13.51 -0.12 22.68
CA ALA A 383 13.72 1.18 23.32
C ALA A 383 13.67 1.10 24.85
N ALA A 384 12.77 0.28 25.41
CA ALA A 384 12.69 0.01 26.85
C ALA A 384 13.97 -0.61 27.41
N ASN A 385 14.78 -1.26 26.55
CA ASN A 385 16.09 -1.83 26.93
C ASN A 385 17.28 -1.01 26.38
N GLY A 386 17.10 0.30 26.15
CA GLY A 386 18.16 1.25 25.85
C GLY A 386 18.61 1.31 24.39
N LYS A 387 17.93 0.65 23.46
CA LYS A 387 18.20 0.83 22.04
C LYS A 387 17.47 2.06 21.47
N LYS A 388 17.91 2.51 20.30
CA LYS A 388 17.34 3.63 19.55
C LYS A 388 16.71 3.13 18.23
N PRO A 389 15.53 2.52 18.27
CA PRO A 389 14.89 2.02 17.05
C PRO A 389 14.39 3.17 16.19
N VAL A 390 14.62 3.02 14.87
CA VAL A 390 14.05 3.86 13.81
C VAL A 390 13.13 2.98 13.00
N VAL A 391 11.82 3.22 13.10
CA VAL A 391 10.77 2.48 12.40
C VAL A 391 10.43 3.23 11.11
N ALA A 392 10.82 2.67 9.97
CA ALA A 392 10.58 3.26 8.66
C ALA A 392 9.41 2.58 7.96
N LEU A 393 8.29 3.29 7.85
CA LEU A 393 7.04 2.82 7.23
C LEU A 393 6.48 3.90 6.29
N TYR A 394 5.66 3.49 5.32
CA TYR A 394 4.88 4.44 4.56
C TYR A 394 3.77 5.04 5.41
N SER A 395 3.48 6.31 5.19
CA SER A 395 2.46 7.05 5.94
C SER A 395 1.11 6.32 5.98
N THR A 396 0.63 5.82 4.84
CA THR A 396 -0.64 5.08 4.79
C THR A 396 -0.60 3.76 5.58
N PHE A 397 0.54 3.04 5.60
CA PHE A 397 0.66 1.78 6.34
C PHE A 397 0.88 1.99 7.84
N MET A 398 1.46 3.12 8.22
CA MET A 398 1.60 3.51 9.63
C MET A 398 0.23 3.63 10.35
N GLN A 399 -0.85 3.83 9.61
CA GLN A 399 -2.22 3.87 10.16
C GLN A 399 -2.55 2.62 10.99
N ARG A 400 -2.05 1.44 10.59
CA ARG A 400 -2.28 0.18 11.32
C ARG A 400 -1.63 0.13 12.69
N ALA A 401 -0.57 0.88 12.89
CA ALA A 401 0.23 0.84 14.11
C ALA A 401 0.00 2.06 15.03
N VAL A 402 -1.06 2.84 14.82
CA VAL A 402 -1.37 4.02 15.63
C VAL A 402 -1.65 3.64 17.09
N ASP A 403 -2.33 2.53 17.36
CA ASP A 403 -2.53 2.03 18.72
C ASP A 403 -1.19 1.75 19.41
N GLN A 404 -0.28 1.02 18.75
CA GLN A 404 1.04 0.69 19.29
C GLN A 404 1.91 1.93 19.45
N MET A 405 1.78 2.92 18.54
CA MET A 405 2.44 4.23 18.71
C MET A 405 2.00 4.90 20.00
N ILE A 406 0.71 4.86 20.34
CA ILE A 406 0.15 5.44 21.56
C ILE A 406 0.58 4.63 22.79
N ILE A 407 0.25 3.34 22.83
CA ILE A 407 0.34 2.52 24.05
C ILE A 407 1.76 2.01 24.29
N ASN A 408 2.45 1.54 23.25
CA ASN A 408 3.75 0.89 23.42
C ASN A 408 4.94 1.86 23.32
N VAL A 409 4.73 3.09 22.82
CA VAL A 409 5.82 4.05 22.62
C VAL A 409 5.57 5.38 23.31
N ALA A 410 4.47 6.08 23.00
CA ALA A 410 4.27 7.46 23.48
C ALA A 410 3.85 7.52 24.95
N LEU A 411 3.00 6.62 25.42
CA LEU A 411 2.58 6.56 26.82
C LEU A 411 3.77 6.35 27.77
N PRO A 412 4.66 5.37 27.53
CA PRO A 412 5.87 5.17 28.34
C PRO A 412 7.02 6.13 27.98
N LYS A 413 6.85 7.04 27.00
CA LYS A 413 7.84 8.03 26.54
C LYS A 413 9.15 7.41 26.03
N LEU A 414 9.06 6.29 25.33
CA LEU A 414 10.22 5.55 24.84
C LEU A 414 10.91 6.26 23.65
N ASP A 415 12.22 6.05 23.54
CA ASP A 415 13.07 6.65 22.52
C ASP A 415 12.94 5.88 21.19
N VAL A 416 11.86 6.15 20.45
CA VAL A 416 11.57 5.57 19.15
C VAL A 416 11.39 6.67 18.12
N VAL A 417 12.06 6.57 16.99
CA VAL A 417 11.89 7.47 15.83
C VAL A 417 11.03 6.79 14.78
N PHE A 418 9.91 7.41 14.41
CA PHE A 418 9.06 7.02 13.29
C PHE A 418 9.46 7.81 12.05
N ALA A 419 10.13 7.16 11.09
CA ALA A 419 10.43 7.71 9.78
C ALA A 419 9.25 7.41 8.83
N ILE A 420 8.36 8.39 8.70
CA ILE A 420 7.09 8.27 7.95
C ILE A 420 7.36 8.69 6.51
N ASP A 421 7.69 7.73 5.65
CA ASP A 421 7.93 7.93 4.22
C ASP A 421 6.60 8.04 3.45
N ARG A 422 6.62 8.68 2.30
CA ARG A 422 5.46 8.87 1.41
C ARG A 422 4.30 9.60 2.08
N ALA A 423 4.61 10.58 2.92
CA ALA A 423 3.64 11.50 3.47
C ALA A 423 3.05 12.40 2.38
N GLY A 424 1.77 12.75 2.51
CA GLY A 424 1.03 13.56 1.53
C GLY A 424 0.56 12.77 0.30
N ILE A 425 0.39 13.47 -0.81
CA ILE A 425 -0.09 12.90 -2.08
C ILE A 425 1.02 12.11 -2.76
N VAL A 426 0.78 10.81 -2.99
CA VAL A 426 1.77 9.90 -3.61
C VAL A 426 1.53 9.61 -5.09
N GLY A 427 0.34 9.95 -5.61
CA GLY A 427 0.05 9.94 -7.04
C GLY A 427 -0.71 8.71 -7.54
N ALA A 428 -0.09 7.93 -8.42
CA ALA A 428 -0.75 6.92 -9.25
C ALA A 428 -1.40 5.73 -8.50
N ASP A 429 -1.04 5.49 -7.24
CA ASP A 429 -1.63 4.42 -6.40
C ASP A 429 -2.96 4.86 -5.74
N GLY A 430 -3.26 6.15 -5.75
CA GLY A 430 -4.56 6.69 -5.39
C GLY A 430 -4.90 6.69 -3.91
N PRO A 431 -6.21 6.70 -3.57
CA PRO A 431 -6.73 7.00 -2.24
C PRO A 431 -6.23 6.07 -1.14
N THR A 432 -5.93 4.82 -1.46
CA THR A 432 -5.44 3.84 -0.48
C THR A 432 -3.96 4.02 -0.12
N HIS A 433 -3.23 4.85 -0.88
CA HIS A 433 -1.79 5.05 -0.68
C HIS A 433 -1.40 6.48 -0.33
N HIS A 434 -2.29 7.46 -0.46
CA HIS A 434 -2.02 8.83 -0.03
C HIS A 434 -1.79 8.89 1.48
N GLY A 435 -0.68 9.49 1.88
CA GLY A 435 -0.28 9.67 3.28
C GLY A 435 -0.81 11.01 3.84
N VAL A 436 -2.11 11.21 3.80
CA VAL A 436 -2.72 12.52 4.13
C VAL A 436 -3.28 12.61 5.55
N PHE A 437 -3.21 11.51 6.33
CA PHE A 437 -3.74 11.45 7.70
C PHE A 437 -2.66 11.51 8.78
N ASP A 438 -1.39 11.40 8.40
CA ASP A 438 -0.25 11.31 9.32
C ASP A 438 -0.09 12.55 10.23
N LEU A 439 -0.34 13.74 9.69
CA LEU A 439 -0.34 14.98 10.48
C LEU A 439 -1.37 14.92 11.61
N VAL A 440 -2.55 14.34 11.37
CA VAL A 440 -3.61 14.22 12.38
C VAL A 440 -3.23 13.22 13.46
N TYR A 441 -2.97 11.96 13.08
CA TYR A 441 -2.75 10.92 14.09
C TYR A 441 -1.43 11.11 14.85
N ALA A 442 -0.36 11.60 14.23
CA ALA A 442 0.89 11.87 14.95
C ALA A 442 0.75 13.06 15.91
N ARG A 443 0.02 14.12 15.49
CA ARG A 443 -0.17 15.32 16.31
C ARG A 443 -1.08 15.08 17.52
N MET A 444 -2.10 14.23 17.41
CA MET A 444 -3.02 13.96 18.52
C MET A 444 -2.37 13.20 19.67
N VAL A 445 -1.31 12.43 19.42
CA VAL A 445 -0.67 11.55 20.41
C VAL A 445 0.09 12.37 21.47
N PRO A 446 -0.21 12.27 22.78
CA PRO A 446 0.56 12.93 23.83
C PRO A 446 2.03 12.48 23.82
N ASN A 447 2.94 13.35 24.27
CA ASN A 447 4.39 13.15 24.31
C ASN A 447 5.10 13.01 22.96
N MET A 448 4.36 12.82 21.84
CA MET A 448 4.94 12.74 20.51
C MET A 448 5.49 14.10 20.06
N ARG A 449 6.70 14.13 19.53
CA ARG A 449 7.24 15.24 18.75
C ARG A 449 7.10 14.95 17.28
N VAL A 450 6.79 15.95 16.46
CA VAL A 450 6.55 15.74 15.02
C VAL A 450 7.25 16.82 14.21
N LEU A 451 8.12 16.40 13.29
CA LEU A 451 8.80 17.24 12.29
C LEU A 451 8.29 16.95 10.88
N ALA A 452 8.14 18.00 10.09
CA ALA A 452 7.85 17.97 8.67
C ALA A 452 8.93 18.76 7.92
N PRO A 453 10.06 18.14 7.55
CA PRO A 453 11.14 18.82 6.84
C PRO A 453 10.67 19.34 5.48
N SER A 454 11.07 20.55 5.14
CA SER A 454 10.66 21.25 3.91
C SER A 454 11.41 20.77 2.67
N ASN A 455 12.61 20.21 2.85
CA ASN A 455 13.46 19.69 1.78
C ASN A 455 14.40 18.59 2.29
N GLU A 456 15.21 18.04 1.40
CA GLU A 456 16.12 16.92 1.71
C GLU A 456 17.23 17.29 2.70
N ALA A 457 17.68 18.53 2.76
CA ALA A 457 18.66 18.98 3.76
C ALA A 457 18.03 19.08 5.16
N GLU A 458 16.82 19.64 5.26
CA GLU A 458 16.04 19.67 6.50
C GLU A 458 15.71 18.24 7.01
N LEU A 459 15.56 17.25 6.12
CA LEU A 459 15.34 15.84 6.52
C LEU A 459 16.57 15.28 7.27
N ILE A 460 17.77 15.60 6.84
CA ILE A 460 19.02 15.20 7.53
C ILE A 460 19.05 15.81 8.93
N HIS A 461 18.77 17.12 9.06
CA HIS A 461 18.70 17.80 10.36
C HIS A 461 17.59 17.23 11.26
N ALA A 462 16.43 16.92 10.68
CA ALA A 462 15.30 16.33 11.42
C ALA A 462 15.63 14.95 12.01
N LEU A 463 16.28 14.07 11.23
CA LEU A 463 16.69 12.76 11.70
C LEU A 463 17.72 12.86 12.83
N HIS A 464 18.75 13.70 12.63
CA HIS A 464 19.75 13.95 13.66
C HIS A 464 19.12 14.52 14.95
N THR A 465 18.21 15.49 14.81
CA THR A 465 17.47 16.07 15.93
C THR A 465 16.68 15.03 16.71
N ALA A 466 15.94 14.15 16.02
CA ALA A 466 15.15 13.12 16.66
C ALA A 466 16.02 12.13 17.46
N LEU A 467 17.15 11.70 16.89
CA LEU A 467 18.08 10.79 17.53
C LEU A 467 18.84 11.43 18.72
N ALA A 468 19.12 12.73 18.63
CA ALA A 468 19.81 13.49 19.68
C ALA A 468 18.88 13.82 20.87
N MET A 469 17.65 14.24 20.60
CA MET A 469 16.70 14.66 21.64
C MET A 469 16.07 13.48 22.36
N GLY A 470 15.92 12.32 21.69
CA GLY A 470 15.25 11.14 22.25
C GLY A 470 13.76 11.33 22.53
N GLY A 471 13.13 10.26 23.05
CA GLY A 471 11.69 10.18 23.27
C GLY A 471 10.91 9.84 21.98
N PRO A 472 9.57 9.78 22.03
CA PRO A 472 8.77 9.44 20.84
C PRO A 472 8.81 10.58 19.82
N PHE A 473 9.25 10.25 18.62
CA PHE A 473 9.50 11.23 17.57
C PHE A 473 8.99 10.75 16.21
N ALA A 474 8.27 11.59 15.46
CA ALA A 474 7.84 11.32 14.11
C ALA A 474 8.45 12.35 13.14
N ILE A 475 9.00 11.86 12.03
CA ILE A 475 9.51 12.66 10.92
C ILE A 475 8.75 12.23 9.69
N ARG A 476 7.97 13.15 9.09
CA ARG A 476 7.21 12.87 7.87
C ARG A 476 7.84 13.53 6.66
N TYR A 477 8.03 12.78 5.57
CA TYR A 477 8.60 13.29 4.33
C TYR A 477 7.94 12.68 3.10
N PRO A 478 7.90 13.43 1.96
CA PRO A 478 7.13 13.01 0.79
C PRO A 478 7.83 11.95 -0.04
N ARG A 479 7.06 11.31 -0.92
CA ARG A 479 7.58 10.47 -2.01
C ARG A 479 8.22 11.36 -3.08
N GLY A 480 9.33 10.90 -3.67
CA GLY A 480 9.91 11.48 -4.87
C GLY A 480 11.23 12.19 -4.63
N GLU A 481 11.55 13.06 -5.59
CA GLU A 481 12.77 13.86 -5.59
C GLU A 481 12.66 15.02 -4.62
N GLY A 482 13.80 15.43 -4.04
CA GLY A 482 13.92 16.65 -3.25
C GLY A 482 13.87 17.91 -4.13
N GLU A 483 14.12 19.04 -3.49
CA GLU A 483 14.15 20.36 -4.17
C GLU A 483 15.50 20.64 -4.87
N GLY A 484 16.50 19.77 -4.70
CA GLY A 484 17.85 19.94 -5.25
C GLY A 484 18.72 20.90 -4.46
N VAL A 485 18.42 21.11 -3.19
CA VAL A 485 19.24 21.96 -2.31
C VAL A 485 20.54 21.28 -1.92
N PRO A 486 21.64 22.05 -1.66
CA PRO A 486 22.88 21.49 -1.14
C PRO A 486 22.63 20.74 0.16
N LEU A 487 23.15 19.50 0.25
CA LEU A 487 23.10 18.73 1.48
C LEU A 487 24.14 19.24 2.48
N PRO A 488 23.83 19.27 3.79
CA PRO A 488 24.75 19.74 4.82
C PRO A 488 25.94 18.77 4.98
N GLU A 489 27.12 19.30 5.20
CA GLU A 489 28.32 18.51 5.56
C GLU A 489 28.19 17.87 6.94
N ALA A 490 27.52 18.54 7.87
CA ALA A 490 27.21 18.07 9.21
C ALA A 490 25.74 18.37 9.56
N ALA A 491 25.09 17.39 10.17
CA ALA A 491 23.74 17.59 10.67
C ALA A 491 23.74 18.43 11.96
N GLU A 492 22.73 19.28 12.12
CA GLU A 492 22.53 20.13 13.29
C GLU A 492 21.24 19.75 14.02
N VAL A 493 21.23 19.97 15.33
CA VAL A 493 20.02 19.80 16.15
C VAL A 493 19.12 21.04 15.95
N LEU A 494 17.93 20.83 15.43
CA LEU A 494 16.95 21.88 15.27
C LEU A 494 16.38 22.32 16.63
N PRO A 495 16.30 23.61 16.92
CA PRO A 495 15.66 24.09 18.16
C PRO A 495 14.21 23.63 18.24
N GLU A 496 13.80 23.03 19.37
CA GLU A 496 12.46 22.47 19.56
C GLU A 496 11.38 23.55 19.42
N GLY A 497 10.36 23.30 18.62
CA GLY A 497 9.25 24.21 18.41
C GLY A 497 9.64 25.53 17.76
N LYS A 498 10.70 25.54 16.93
CA LYS A 498 11.14 26.74 16.21
C LYS A 498 11.10 26.54 14.69
N GLY A 499 10.31 27.37 14.04
CA GLY A 499 10.33 27.55 12.60
C GLY A 499 11.44 28.52 12.16
N ARG A 500 11.47 28.82 10.87
CA ARG A 500 12.33 29.85 10.29
C ARG A 500 11.54 30.70 9.29
N VAL A 501 11.81 31.99 9.25
CA VAL A 501 11.30 32.85 8.18
C VAL A 501 12.08 32.53 6.90
N ALA A 502 11.39 31.98 5.91
CA ALA A 502 11.96 31.68 4.59
C ALA A 502 11.84 32.85 3.63
N ARG A 503 10.89 33.74 3.84
CA ARG A 503 10.68 34.99 3.10
C ARG A 503 10.01 36.04 3.99
N GLU A 504 10.47 37.25 3.95
CA GLU A 504 9.85 38.40 4.65
C GLU A 504 8.65 38.97 3.87
N GLY A 505 7.68 39.50 4.61
CA GLY A 505 6.49 40.19 4.07
C GLY A 505 5.63 40.76 5.19
N GLU A 506 4.74 41.68 4.87
CA GLU A 506 3.99 42.47 5.87
C GLU A 506 2.47 42.33 5.72
N ASP A 507 1.98 41.90 4.54
CA ASP A 507 0.56 41.90 4.24
C ASP A 507 -0.12 40.60 4.65
N VAL A 508 0.50 39.45 4.34
CA VAL A 508 0.01 38.09 4.63
C VAL A 508 1.14 37.27 5.22
N ALA A 509 0.83 36.40 6.18
CA ALA A 509 1.76 35.37 6.67
C ALA A 509 1.29 33.96 6.27
N ILE A 510 2.13 33.26 5.52
CA ILE A 510 1.91 31.87 5.11
C ILE A 510 2.76 30.95 5.99
N LEU A 511 2.11 30.20 6.85
CA LEU A 511 2.71 29.20 7.73
C LEU A 511 2.67 27.84 7.02
N ALA A 512 3.78 27.43 6.43
CA ALA A 512 3.84 26.24 5.58
C ALA A 512 4.56 25.08 6.28
N PHE A 513 4.08 23.83 6.01
CA PHE A 513 4.58 22.60 6.61
C PHE A 513 5.11 21.65 5.54
N GLY A 514 6.32 21.10 5.78
CA GLY A 514 6.94 20.14 4.87
C GLY A 514 7.18 20.73 3.48
N ARG A 515 7.02 19.92 2.43
CA ARG A 515 7.27 20.38 1.04
C ARG A 515 6.35 21.52 0.59
N MET A 516 5.29 21.84 1.33
CA MET A 516 4.44 22.99 1.02
C MET A 516 5.16 24.31 1.17
N VAL A 517 6.31 24.37 1.84
CA VAL A 517 7.16 25.55 1.91
C VAL A 517 7.64 25.98 0.51
N GLY A 518 8.05 25.05 -0.34
CA GLY A 518 8.45 25.36 -1.72
C GLY A 518 7.28 25.95 -2.54
N GLN A 519 6.09 25.36 -2.43
CA GLN A 519 4.88 25.87 -3.08
C GLN A 519 4.49 27.26 -2.57
N ALA A 520 4.58 27.49 -1.26
CA ALA A 520 4.29 28.76 -0.63
C ALA A 520 5.28 29.88 -1.05
N LEU A 521 6.57 29.56 -1.22
CA LEU A 521 7.57 30.51 -1.72
C LEU A 521 7.25 30.94 -3.16
N THR A 522 6.94 30.00 -4.03
CA THR A 522 6.55 30.30 -5.41
C THR A 522 5.23 31.10 -5.47
N ALA A 523 4.25 30.75 -4.63
CA ALA A 523 3.01 31.48 -4.49
C ALA A 523 3.24 32.92 -4.01
N ALA A 524 4.20 33.13 -3.08
CA ALA A 524 4.56 34.47 -2.59
C ALA A 524 5.22 35.34 -3.67
N ASP A 525 5.92 34.73 -4.66
CA ASP A 525 6.42 35.48 -5.82
C ASP A 525 5.27 35.98 -6.69
N ALA A 526 4.29 35.10 -6.99
CA ALA A 526 3.11 35.49 -7.76
C ALA A 526 2.25 36.54 -7.03
N LEU A 527 2.09 36.45 -5.71
CA LEU A 527 1.40 37.46 -4.89
C LEU A 527 2.11 38.83 -4.92
N ALA A 528 3.45 38.84 -4.92
CA ALA A 528 4.22 40.08 -5.00
C ALA A 528 3.98 40.82 -6.32
N GLU A 529 3.78 40.11 -7.44
CA GLU A 529 3.39 40.72 -8.73
C GLU A 529 2.02 41.39 -8.66
N GLN A 530 1.16 40.94 -7.74
CA GLN A 530 -0.17 41.51 -7.46
C GLN A 530 -0.14 42.60 -6.36
N GLY A 531 1.05 42.97 -5.88
CA GLY A 531 1.24 43.96 -4.84
C GLY A 531 0.97 43.48 -3.42
N ILE A 532 0.92 42.15 -3.19
CA ILE A 532 0.72 41.55 -1.88
C ILE A 532 2.04 40.95 -1.39
N ARG A 533 2.61 41.52 -0.32
CA ARG A 533 3.87 41.08 0.27
C ARG A 533 3.63 39.97 1.28
N ALA A 534 3.80 38.72 0.83
CA ALA A 534 3.60 37.54 1.68
C ALA A 534 4.91 37.17 2.40
N ARG A 535 4.83 37.04 3.73
CA ARG A 535 5.82 36.36 4.57
C ARG A 535 5.60 34.87 4.47
N VAL A 536 6.66 34.07 4.27
CA VAL A 536 6.60 32.62 4.31
C VAL A 536 7.42 32.12 5.47
N VAL A 537 6.80 31.32 6.33
CA VAL A 537 7.45 30.68 7.48
C VAL A 537 7.47 29.18 7.25
N ASP A 538 8.67 28.62 7.18
CA ASP A 538 8.89 27.17 7.30
C ASP A 538 8.68 26.78 8.76
N MET A 539 7.53 26.20 9.07
CA MET A 539 7.18 25.87 10.45
C MET A 539 8.00 24.71 11.02
N ARG A 540 8.58 23.84 10.19
CA ARG A 540 9.36 22.65 10.57
C ARG A 540 8.64 21.71 11.52
N TRP A 541 8.16 22.23 12.65
CA TRP A 541 7.52 21.50 13.72
C TRP A 541 6.00 21.51 13.59
N VAL A 542 5.44 20.32 13.47
CA VAL A 542 3.99 20.07 13.59
C VAL A 542 3.59 20.03 15.07
N LYS A 543 4.51 19.52 15.92
CA LYS A 543 4.36 19.44 17.38
C LYS A 543 5.74 19.37 18.06
N PRO A 544 6.03 20.28 19.02
CA PRO A 544 5.21 21.45 19.36
C PRO A 544 5.23 22.53 18.25
N LEU A 545 4.16 23.32 18.18
CA LEU A 545 4.10 24.46 17.25
C LEU A 545 4.97 25.62 17.73
N ASP A 546 5.52 26.40 16.79
CA ASP A 546 6.21 27.67 17.11
C ASP A 546 5.17 28.76 17.43
N VAL A 547 4.85 28.92 18.69
CA VAL A 547 3.88 29.93 19.16
C VAL A 547 4.37 31.38 18.93
N GLN A 548 5.70 31.60 18.83
CA GLN A 548 6.24 32.92 18.53
C GLN A 548 6.08 33.25 17.04
N ALA A 549 6.32 32.29 16.15
CA ALA A 549 6.04 32.46 14.73
C ALA A 549 4.56 32.72 14.47
N ILE A 550 3.64 32.01 15.15
CA ILE A 550 2.20 32.21 15.06
C ILE A 550 1.83 33.63 15.56
N ARG A 551 2.38 34.08 16.67
CA ARG A 551 2.15 35.43 17.18
C ARG A 551 2.61 36.50 16.21
N SER A 552 3.80 36.35 15.66
CA SER A 552 4.34 37.31 14.65
C SER A 552 3.54 37.24 13.34
N ALA A 553 3.04 36.06 12.94
CA ALA A 553 2.16 35.94 11.77
C ALA A 553 0.85 36.71 11.97
N ALA A 554 0.31 36.75 13.18
CA ALA A 554 -0.92 37.47 13.49
C ALA A 554 -0.77 39.01 13.48
N GLU A 555 0.43 39.55 13.31
CA GLU A 555 0.68 40.98 13.06
C GLU A 555 0.36 41.41 11.63
N THR A 556 0.22 40.46 10.69
CA THR A 556 -0.21 40.71 9.32
C THR A 556 -1.74 40.81 9.21
N LYS A 557 -2.27 41.13 8.02
CA LYS A 557 -3.74 41.23 7.82
C LYS A 557 -4.42 39.87 7.68
N LEU A 558 -3.68 38.81 7.29
CA LEU A 558 -4.20 37.48 7.06
C LEU A 558 -3.13 36.44 7.43
N VAL A 559 -3.53 35.43 8.20
CA VAL A 559 -2.72 34.22 8.47
C VAL A 559 -3.23 33.08 7.60
N VAL A 560 -2.35 32.45 6.87
CA VAL A 560 -2.67 31.29 6.03
C VAL A 560 -1.82 30.09 6.47
N THR A 561 -2.43 28.93 6.71
CA THR A 561 -1.66 27.70 6.91
C THR A 561 -1.71 26.86 5.63
N VAL A 562 -0.60 26.18 5.31
CA VAL A 562 -0.54 25.30 4.14
C VAL A 562 0.06 23.96 4.55
N GLU A 563 -0.75 22.92 4.44
CA GLU A 563 -0.37 21.55 4.77
C GLU A 563 -0.77 20.56 3.67
N GLU A 564 0.04 19.52 3.46
CA GLU A 564 -0.30 18.38 2.61
C GLU A 564 -0.85 17.23 3.47
N GLY A 565 -1.98 17.50 4.08
CA GLY A 565 -2.76 16.65 4.94
C GLY A 565 -4.21 17.09 4.92
N VAL A 566 -5.11 16.27 5.48
CA VAL A 566 -6.52 16.66 5.61
C VAL A 566 -6.65 17.86 6.56
N ILE A 567 -7.51 18.81 6.20
CA ILE A 567 -7.75 20.03 6.99
C ILE A 567 -8.35 19.65 8.36
N ALA A 568 -9.33 18.74 8.36
CA ALA A 568 -10.02 18.31 9.56
C ALA A 568 -9.07 17.61 10.55
N GLY A 569 -8.86 18.19 11.73
CA GLY A 569 -7.88 17.75 12.72
C GLY A 569 -6.43 18.01 12.35
N GLY A 570 -6.17 18.60 11.20
CA GLY A 570 -4.83 18.89 10.67
C GLY A 570 -4.05 19.93 11.48
N VAL A 571 -2.83 20.23 11.02
CA VAL A 571 -1.94 21.16 11.72
C VAL A 571 -2.43 22.60 11.62
N GLY A 572 -3.12 22.98 10.55
CA GLY A 572 -3.75 24.29 10.41
C GLY A 572 -4.79 24.56 11.50
N GLU A 573 -5.65 23.61 11.84
CA GLU A 573 -6.56 23.73 12.98
C GLU A 573 -5.80 23.85 14.30
N GLY A 574 -4.65 23.20 14.43
CA GLY A 574 -3.76 23.38 15.57
C GLY A 574 -3.25 24.80 15.71
N VAL A 575 -2.89 25.46 14.60
CA VAL A 575 -2.48 26.86 14.57
C VAL A 575 -3.63 27.77 15.00
N LEU A 576 -4.85 27.56 14.47
CA LEU A 576 -6.04 28.30 14.88
C LEU A 576 -6.33 28.14 16.38
N GLY A 577 -6.18 26.93 16.90
CA GLY A 577 -6.31 26.68 18.34
C GLY A 577 -5.28 27.43 19.17
N GLU A 578 -4.03 27.56 18.70
CA GLU A 578 -3.01 28.40 19.38
C GLU A 578 -3.33 29.89 19.28
N MET A 579 -3.78 30.37 18.12
CA MET A 579 -4.24 31.77 17.97
C MET A 579 -5.36 32.08 18.96
N ALA A 580 -6.35 31.22 19.06
CA ALA A 580 -7.46 31.38 20.01
C ALA A 580 -6.97 31.40 21.47
N ARG A 581 -6.06 30.49 21.88
CA ARG A 581 -5.46 30.48 23.23
C ARG A 581 -4.69 31.76 23.55
N MET A 582 -4.07 32.37 22.55
CA MET A 582 -3.33 33.63 22.70
C MET A 582 -4.20 34.88 22.60
N GLY A 583 -5.52 34.74 22.33
CA GLY A 583 -6.43 35.86 22.11
C GLY A 583 -6.13 36.65 20.82
N LEU A 584 -5.59 35.99 19.81
CA LEU A 584 -5.31 36.61 18.50
C LEU A 584 -6.56 36.50 17.62
N HIS A 585 -6.95 37.64 17.01
CA HIS A 585 -8.18 37.78 16.23
C HIS A 585 -7.94 38.07 14.74
N THR A 586 -6.69 37.96 14.28
CA THR A 586 -6.35 38.15 12.88
C THR A 586 -7.10 37.09 12.04
N PRO A 587 -7.76 37.52 10.93
CA PRO A 587 -8.37 36.59 9.98
C PRO A 587 -7.40 35.48 9.60
N ALA A 588 -7.89 34.24 9.54
CA ALA A 588 -7.06 33.11 9.17
C ALA A 588 -7.80 32.16 8.22
N MET A 589 -7.04 31.39 7.45
CA MET A 589 -7.54 30.34 6.58
C MET A 589 -6.56 29.15 6.54
N ASN A 590 -7.11 27.95 6.37
CA ASN A 590 -6.33 26.73 6.24
C ASN A 590 -6.43 26.18 4.80
N LEU A 591 -5.29 25.94 4.17
CA LEU A 591 -5.18 25.25 2.90
C LEU A 591 -4.62 23.85 3.15
N GLY A 592 -5.35 22.83 2.69
CA GLY A 592 -5.04 21.42 2.87
C GLY A 592 -6.00 20.56 2.05
N ILE A 593 -5.93 19.24 2.24
CA ILE A 593 -6.83 18.29 1.58
C ILE A 593 -8.24 18.47 2.18
N LYS A 594 -9.22 18.68 1.30
CA LYS A 594 -10.63 18.80 1.67
C LYS A 594 -11.17 17.48 2.23
N ASP A 595 -12.38 17.50 2.80
CA ASP A 595 -13.07 16.32 3.32
C ASP A 595 -13.52 15.39 2.18
N ALA A 596 -12.55 14.82 1.47
CA ALA A 596 -12.74 13.89 0.36
C ALA A 596 -11.49 13.03 0.15
N PHE A 597 -11.68 11.79 -0.31
CA PHE A 597 -10.57 10.95 -0.74
C PHE A 597 -10.03 11.41 -2.09
N VAL A 598 -8.73 11.73 -2.14
CA VAL A 598 -8.05 12.14 -3.38
C VAL A 598 -7.88 10.94 -4.31
N THR A 599 -8.22 11.09 -5.58
CA THR A 599 -8.12 10.03 -6.60
C THR A 599 -6.67 9.75 -7.00
N GLN A 600 -6.45 8.79 -7.91
CA GLN A 600 -5.15 8.52 -8.53
C GLN A 600 -4.83 9.56 -9.62
N GLY A 601 -3.52 9.84 -9.83
CA GLY A 601 -3.06 10.76 -10.87
C GLY A 601 -1.60 11.17 -10.73
N GLY A 602 -1.14 12.12 -11.51
CA GLY A 602 0.14 12.78 -11.33
C GLY A 602 0.13 13.66 -10.08
N VAL A 603 1.21 13.65 -9.27
CA VAL A 603 1.27 14.41 -8.01
C VAL A 603 0.99 15.90 -8.23
N GLY A 604 1.62 16.54 -9.24
CA GLY A 604 1.39 17.96 -9.53
C GLY A 604 -0.05 18.26 -9.94
N GLN A 605 -0.68 17.37 -10.73
CA GLN A 605 -2.09 17.50 -11.12
C GLN A 605 -3.03 17.39 -9.91
N LEU A 606 -2.76 16.44 -9.00
CA LEU A 606 -3.57 16.27 -7.81
C LEU A 606 -3.39 17.43 -6.81
N LEU A 607 -2.19 18.00 -6.69
CA LEU A 607 -1.96 19.21 -5.91
C LEU A 607 -2.73 20.39 -6.48
N HIS A 608 -2.73 20.58 -7.82
CA HIS A 608 -3.51 21.60 -8.50
C HIS A 608 -5.01 21.46 -8.23
N GLU A 609 -5.55 20.24 -8.35
CA GLU A 609 -6.97 19.96 -8.07
C GLU A 609 -7.35 20.31 -6.62
N GLN A 610 -6.43 20.09 -5.67
CA GLN A 610 -6.64 20.45 -4.27
C GLN A 610 -6.38 21.93 -3.97
N GLY A 611 -5.88 22.72 -4.93
CA GLY A 611 -5.46 24.11 -4.73
C GLY A 611 -4.22 24.25 -3.86
N LEU A 612 -3.36 23.23 -3.85
CA LEU A 612 -2.13 23.14 -3.03
C LEU A 612 -0.85 23.33 -3.84
N ASP A 613 -0.94 23.57 -5.14
CA ASP A 613 0.18 24.07 -5.92
C ASP A 613 0.34 25.60 -5.74
N ALA A 614 1.42 26.15 -6.26
CA ALA A 614 1.72 27.58 -6.09
C ALA A 614 0.62 28.51 -6.65
N GLU A 615 0.02 28.14 -7.78
CA GLU A 615 -1.06 28.91 -8.40
C GLU A 615 -2.33 28.88 -7.53
N GLY A 616 -2.76 27.71 -7.06
CA GLY A 616 -3.93 27.54 -6.20
C GLY A 616 -3.77 28.26 -4.85
N ILE A 617 -2.57 28.17 -4.25
CA ILE A 617 -2.25 28.89 -3.00
C ILE A 617 -2.34 30.41 -3.24
N ALA A 618 -1.69 30.93 -4.30
CA ALA A 618 -1.69 32.36 -4.59
C ALA A 618 -3.11 32.90 -4.85
N ALA A 619 -3.90 32.20 -5.66
CA ALA A 619 -5.28 32.56 -5.96
C ALA A 619 -6.16 32.61 -4.71
N SER A 620 -6.08 31.55 -3.85
CA SER A 620 -6.85 31.50 -2.61
C SER A 620 -6.46 32.62 -1.62
N VAL A 621 -5.17 32.90 -1.52
CA VAL A 621 -4.66 33.99 -0.66
C VAL A 621 -5.09 35.34 -1.18
N GLU A 622 -4.96 35.61 -2.47
CA GLU A 622 -5.36 36.87 -3.10
C GLU A 622 -6.86 37.12 -2.90
N GLU A 623 -7.70 36.13 -3.23
CA GLU A 623 -9.16 36.22 -3.06
C GLU A 623 -9.52 36.59 -1.62
N ARG A 624 -8.95 35.87 -0.65
CA ARG A 624 -9.24 36.09 0.77
C ARG A 624 -8.72 37.43 1.26
N TYR A 625 -7.50 37.84 0.84
CA TYR A 625 -6.89 39.10 1.23
C TYR A 625 -7.68 40.30 0.70
N ARG A 626 -8.16 40.26 -0.56
CA ARG A 626 -8.97 41.33 -1.15
C ARG A 626 -10.38 41.42 -0.56
N ALA A 627 -10.87 40.37 0.07
CA ALA A 627 -12.16 40.33 0.75
C ALA A 627 -12.12 40.86 2.20
N LEU A 628 -10.94 41.17 2.75
CA LEU A 628 -10.74 41.80 4.08
C LEU A 628 -10.81 43.32 4.01
#